data_8acb491ded29fb78639b8ad6158c375a
#
_entry.id   8acb491ded29fb78639b8ad6158c375a
#
_cell.length_a   1.000
_cell.length_b   1.000
_cell.length_c   1.000
_cell.angle_alpha   90.00
_cell.angle_beta   90.00
_cell.angle_gamma   90.00
#
_symmetry.space_group_name_H-M   'P 1'
#
loop_
_entity.id
_entity.type
_entity.pdbx_description
1 polymer ?
#
loop_
_entity_poly.entity_id
_entity_poly.type
_entity_poly.pdbx_seq_one_letter_code
_entity_poly.pdbx_strand_id
1 'polypeptide(L)'
;MADDRLDRAGQLWAPDVEWRLENSTYQGNPYDVIATATFVHVPSGVRHTTGMFYDGDGVWKFRFTGTRIGQWSFTTRSGDPDLDGHRGTVSVQEDAAASGRGFITSLAGKWARPSGRHGSLQAFVPQLVMYTGPRDFHGRPARIDADIETFLVEHGFNGFHVMGSCHWFDIDQRASHEIKQTNPDRRTFQALELLIRKVHAAGGMVHLWMWGDESRGWTPHRWGLNGAVDQRLQRYLAARLGPLPGWTMGYGFDLDEWVVARDLEVWQRHLQEQFGWSHLLGARDAGPNRGLDHRRNQIYEGLGYAGYEHHRPAFAVYRAAVTARPARPAFSEDRFRIRHSREYAEKDYTMELTRRGLWHSTMAGGVANIWGNFPPGRDAWQGSARYENPQMIKTYSRFFARRFRNEMRPAAQGMCLQVPAGTHYVFYAEATETMTLDLTAMAGVQPAVAVDTLRPYQELPLGRLTARKTNWRAPYRSDWAIAIGVFK
;
A
#
# COMPACT_ATOMS: atom_id res chain seq x y z
N MET A 1 39.15 -22.47 10.54
CA MET A 1 38.32 -21.32 10.92
C MET A 1 37.75 -20.75 9.61
N ALA A 2 36.51 -21.04 9.32
CA ALA A 2 35.83 -20.45 8.17
C ALA A 2 35.73 -18.94 8.43
N ASP A 3 36.14 -18.15 7.48
CA ASP A 3 36.05 -16.70 7.50
C ASP A 3 34.55 -16.32 7.45
N ASP A 4 33.91 -16.20 8.60
CA ASP A 4 32.52 -15.79 8.78
C ASP A 4 32.43 -14.27 8.54
N ARG A 5 32.90 -13.82 7.37
CA ARG A 5 32.66 -12.45 6.94
C ARG A 5 31.16 -12.27 6.73
N LEU A 6 30.56 -11.52 7.62
CA LEU A 6 29.17 -11.11 7.52
C LEU A 6 28.96 -10.04 6.46
N ASP A 7 29.87 -9.96 5.46
CA ASP A 7 29.82 -9.02 4.36
C ASP A 7 28.88 -9.51 3.27
N ARG A 8 28.10 -8.60 2.74
CA ARG A 8 27.09 -8.87 1.70
C ARG A 8 27.09 -7.77 0.63
N ALA A 9 26.47 -8.08 -0.50
CA ALA A 9 26.11 -7.10 -1.53
C ALA A 9 24.59 -7.02 -1.63
N GLY A 10 24.08 -5.83 -1.94
CA GLY A 10 22.66 -5.57 -2.15
C GLY A 10 22.46 -4.56 -3.27
N GLN A 11 21.21 -4.38 -3.66
CA GLN A 11 20.82 -3.35 -4.65
C GLN A 11 19.94 -2.30 -3.98
N LEU A 12 19.98 -1.09 -4.50
CA LEU A 12 19.16 0.02 -4.01
C LEU A 12 17.69 -0.32 -4.14
N TRP A 13 16.93 -0.22 -3.04
CA TRP A 13 15.50 -0.53 -2.94
C TRP A 13 15.12 -1.98 -3.22
N ALA A 14 16.07 -2.86 -3.52
CA ALA A 14 15.76 -4.28 -3.63
C ALA A 14 15.45 -4.86 -2.24
N PRO A 15 14.43 -5.73 -2.13
CA PRO A 15 14.10 -6.30 -0.86
C PRO A 15 15.25 -7.15 -0.33
N ASP A 16 15.64 -6.79 0.84
CA ASP A 16 16.50 -7.35 1.87
C ASP A 16 17.69 -8.23 1.50
N VAL A 17 18.79 -7.83 2.05
CA VAL A 17 19.94 -8.71 2.34
C VAL A 17 19.70 -9.33 3.71
N GLU A 18 19.88 -10.64 3.87
CA GLU A 18 19.58 -11.39 5.10
C GLU A 18 20.86 -11.99 5.70
N TRP A 19 20.99 -11.94 7.02
CA TRP A 19 21.98 -12.65 7.83
C TRP A 19 21.30 -13.64 8.76
N ARG A 20 22.05 -14.67 9.11
CA ARG A 20 21.65 -15.73 10.01
C ARG A 20 22.68 -15.83 11.14
N LEU A 21 22.21 -15.88 12.38
CA LEU A 21 22.98 -16.17 13.58
C LEU A 21 22.36 -17.40 14.27
N GLU A 22 23.17 -18.16 14.95
CA GLU A 22 22.73 -19.33 15.69
C GLU A 22 22.85 -19.08 17.19
N ASN A 23 21.84 -19.44 17.94
CA ASN A 23 21.81 -19.49 19.39
C ASN A 23 20.97 -20.69 19.81
N SER A 24 21.60 -21.86 19.84
CA SER A 24 20.97 -23.12 20.22
C SER A 24 20.87 -23.32 21.74
N THR A 25 21.51 -22.47 22.53
CA THR A 25 21.63 -22.59 23.99
C THR A 25 20.58 -21.79 24.75
N TYR A 26 19.86 -20.90 24.09
CA TYR A 26 18.83 -20.07 24.72
C TYR A 26 17.69 -20.91 25.28
N GLN A 27 17.38 -20.73 26.57
CA GLN A 27 16.40 -21.54 27.31
C GLN A 27 15.05 -20.85 27.54
N GLY A 28 14.87 -19.63 27.09
CA GLY A 28 13.62 -18.87 27.26
C GLY A 28 12.66 -18.99 26.07
N ASN A 29 11.61 -18.15 26.06
CA ASN A 29 10.79 -17.98 24.87
C ASN A 29 11.58 -17.18 23.82
N PRO A 30 11.96 -17.77 22.68
CA PRO A 30 12.82 -17.09 21.71
C PRO A 30 12.19 -15.86 21.08
N TYR A 31 10.87 -15.72 21.12
CA TYR A 31 10.18 -14.51 20.64
C TYR A 31 10.27 -13.32 21.61
N ASP A 32 10.77 -13.53 22.82
CA ASP A 32 10.98 -12.46 23.82
C ASP A 32 12.41 -11.91 23.80
N VAL A 33 13.32 -12.53 23.07
CA VAL A 33 14.69 -12.03 22.88
C VAL A 33 14.66 -10.70 22.14
N ILE A 34 15.28 -9.68 22.73
CA ILE A 34 15.47 -8.38 22.10
C ILE A 34 16.89 -8.31 21.57
N ALA A 35 17.00 -8.33 20.25
CA ALA A 35 18.25 -8.19 19.53
C ALA A 35 18.03 -7.27 18.32
N THR A 36 19.02 -6.44 18.01
CA THR A 36 18.95 -5.47 16.90
C THR A 36 20.23 -5.45 16.09
N ALA A 37 20.12 -5.03 14.84
CA ALA A 37 21.24 -4.68 13.97
C ALA A 37 21.11 -3.24 13.51
N THR A 38 22.14 -2.42 13.76
CA THR A 38 22.18 -1.03 13.32
C THR A 38 23.14 -0.90 12.14
N PHE A 39 22.59 -0.48 11.01
CA PHE A 39 23.32 -0.19 9.76
C PHE A 39 23.60 1.28 9.64
N VAL A 40 24.82 1.63 9.25
CA VAL A 40 25.28 3.01 9.06
C VAL A 40 25.88 3.15 7.66
N HIS A 41 25.33 4.07 6.88
CA HIS A 41 25.89 4.42 5.57
C HIS A 41 27.20 5.19 5.77
N VAL A 42 28.31 4.60 5.36
CA VAL A 42 29.66 5.13 5.66
C VAL A 42 29.83 6.57 5.17
N PRO A 43 29.44 6.93 3.91
CA PRO A 43 29.66 8.29 3.42
C PRO A 43 28.76 9.36 4.06
N SER A 44 27.52 9.04 4.48
CA SER A 44 26.55 10.06 4.91
C SER A 44 26.11 9.96 6.35
N GLY A 45 26.46 8.89 7.07
CA GLY A 45 26.05 8.66 8.45
C GLY A 45 24.55 8.31 8.64
N VAL A 46 23.79 8.15 7.56
CA VAL A 46 22.37 7.70 7.66
C VAL A 46 22.31 6.35 8.33
N ARG A 47 21.34 6.16 9.21
CA ARG A 47 21.20 4.97 10.04
C ARG A 47 19.87 4.29 9.82
N HIS A 48 19.89 2.94 9.84
CA HIS A 48 18.71 2.08 9.93
C HIS A 48 18.95 1.03 11.02
N THR A 49 18.02 0.90 11.94
CA THR A 49 18.08 -0.14 12.99
C THR A 49 16.92 -1.09 12.77
N THR A 50 17.19 -2.39 12.71
CA THR A 50 16.18 -3.45 12.56
C THR A 50 16.25 -4.41 13.73
N GLY A 51 15.11 -4.97 14.13
CA GLY A 51 15.07 -6.10 15.05
C GLY A 51 15.60 -7.38 14.40
N MET A 52 16.13 -8.28 15.21
CA MET A 52 16.30 -9.67 14.83
C MET A 52 15.02 -10.44 15.13
N PHE A 53 14.76 -11.48 14.36
CA PHE A 53 13.62 -12.36 14.58
C PHE A 53 14.03 -13.82 14.63
N TYR A 54 13.39 -14.56 15.50
CA TYR A 54 13.54 -16.00 15.59
C TYR A 54 12.89 -16.70 14.39
N ASP A 55 13.66 -17.54 13.69
CA ASP A 55 13.19 -18.28 12.50
C ASP A 55 13.10 -19.79 12.71
N GLY A 56 13.23 -20.26 13.98
CA GLY A 56 13.14 -21.66 14.38
C GLY A 56 14.51 -22.30 14.61
N ASP A 57 14.49 -23.42 15.31
CA ASP A 57 15.65 -24.31 15.49
C ASP A 57 16.92 -23.59 15.98
N GLY A 58 16.79 -22.64 16.93
CA GLY A 58 17.90 -21.84 17.43
C GLY A 58 18.46 -20.82 16.46
N VAL A 59 17.72 -20.47 15.41
CA VAL A 59 18.14 -19.52 14.37
C VAL A 59 17.48 -18.17 14.55
N TRP A 60 18.28 -17.11 14.58
CA TRP A 60 17.85 -15.73 14.47
C TRP A 60 18.32 -15.13 13.14
N LYS A 61 17.48 -14.28 12.58
CA LYS A 61 17.77 -13.57 11.34
C LYS A 61 17.56 -12.08 11.50
N PHE A 62 18.27 -11.30 10.70
CA PHE A 62 18.03 -9.88 10.51
C PHE A 62 18.25 -9.49 9.06
N ARG A 63 17.63 -8.39 8.65
CA ARG A 63 17.56 -7.99 7.24
C ARG A 63 17.89 -6.53 7.07
N PHE A 64 18.31 -6.21 5.84
CA PHE A 64 18.60 -4.83 5.45
C PHE A 64 18.19 -4.57 4.01
N THR A 65 17.57 -3.42 3.77
CA THR A 65 17.31 -2.87 2.43
C THR A 65 18.01 -1.54 2.30
N GLY A 66 18.91 -1.43 1.32
CA GLY A 66 19.68 -0.23 1.07
C GLY A 66 18.81 0.92 0.56
N THR A 67 18.91 2.08 1.22
CA THR A 67 18.23 3.33 0.82
C THR A 67 19.16 4.33 0.13
N ARG A 68 20.44 4.02 0.08
CA ARG A 68 21.51 4.80 -0.59
C ARG A 68 22.54 3.85 -1.16
N ILE A 69 23.07 4.20 -2.33
CA ILE A 69 24.19 3.51 -2.97
C ILE A 69 25.45 3.76 -2.16
N GLY A 70 26.29 2.75 -2.00
CA GLY A 70 27.60 2.83 -1.33
C GLY A 70 27.74 1.82 -0.22
N GLN A 71 28.80 1.99 0.57
CA GLN A 71 29.16 1.09 1.67
C GLN A 71 28.37 1.41 2.92
N TRP A 72 27.81 0.36 3.52
CA TRP A 72 27.19 0.37 4.83
C TRP A 72 27.95 -0.55 5.77
N SER A 73 28.11 -0.17 7.02
CA SER A 73 28.59 -1.05 8.09
C SER A 73 27.46 -1.34 9.07
N PHE A 74 27.50 -2.50 9.73
CA PHE A 74 26.55 -2.78 10.80
C PHE A 74 27.21 -3.34 12.05
N THR A 75 26.50 -3.20 13.16
CA THR A 75 26.81 -3.81 14.45
C THR A 75 25.51 -4.30 15.09
N THR A 76 25.56 -5.51 15.68
CA THR A 76 24.44 -6.07 16.43
C THR A 76 24.51 -5.71 17.90
N ARG A 77 23.34 -5.69 18.57
CA ARG A 77 23.18 -5.46 20.01
C ARG A 77 22.11 -6.37 20.57
N SER A 78 22.44 -7.08 21.65
CA SER A 78 21.54 -7.94 22.41
C SER A 78 21.99 -8.08 23.86
N GLY A 79 21.06 -8.44 24.75
CA GLY A 79 21.41 -8.96 26.06
C GLY A 79 21.88 -10.43 26.02
N ASP A 80 21.70 -11.10 24.89
CA ASP A 80 22.17 -12.47 24.66
C ASP A 80 23.53 -12.42 23.95
N PRO A 81 24.58 -13.06 24.52
CA PRO A 81 25.94 -12.95 24.00
C PRO A 81 26.11 -13.56 22.61
N ASP A 82 25.33 -14.59 22.24
CA ASP A 82 25.42 -15.22 20.92
C ASP A 82 24.84 -14.35 19.79
N LEU A 83 24.11 -13.30 20.15
CA LEU A 83 23.50 -12.35 19.21
C LEU A 83 24.11 -10.96 19.29
N ASP A 84 24.98 -10.70 20.28
CA ASP A 84 25.61 -9.38 20.48
C ASP A 84 26.96 -9.24 19.77
N GLY A 85 27.33 -8.02 19.43
CA GLY A 85 28.67 -7.63 19.00
C GLY A 85 29.08 -8.05 17.61
N HIS A 86 28.24 -8.73 16.83
CA HIS A 86 28.55 -9.08 15.44
C HIS A 86 28.68 -7.83 14.56
N ARG A 87 29.60 -7.90 13.60
CA ARG A 87 29.91 -6.78 12.68
C ARG A 87 30.03 -7.30 11.26
N GLY A 88 29.73 -6.43 10.32
CA GLY A 88 29.90 -6.71 8.89
C GLY A 88 29.59 -5.50 8.03
N THR A 89 29.60 -5.71 6.73
CA THR A 89 29.36 -4.63 5.76
C THR A 89 28.39 -5.04 4.67
N VAL A 90 27.77 -4.04 4.03
CA VAL A 90 26.94 -4.21 2.83
C VAL A 90 27.36 -3.20 1.78
N SER A 91 27.72 -3.68 0.60
CA SER A 91 27.91 -2.84 -0.57
C SER A 91 26.61 -2.74 -1.34
N VAL A 92 25.95 -1.58 -1.29
CA VAL A 92 24.70 -1.32 -2.03
C VAL A 92 25.03 -0.72 -3.39
N GLN A 93 24.59 -1.39 -4.45
CA GLN A 93 24.77 -1.00 -5.83
C GLN A 93 23.47 -0.45 -6.42
N GLU A 94 23.58 0.22 -7.57
CA GLU A 94 22.43 0.64 -8.36
C GLU A 94 21.71 -0.58 -8.92
N ASP A 95 20.37 -0.57 -8.90
CA ASP A 95 19.57 -1.58 -9.60
C ASP A 95 19.70 -1.34 -11.11
N ALA A 96 20.33 -2.29 -11.81
CA ALA A 96 20.55 -2.22 -13.26
C ALA A 96 19.25 -2.17 -14.07
N ALA A 97 18.14 -2.66 -13.52
CA ALA A 97 16.83 -2.63 -14.16
C ALA A 97 16.14 -1.27 -14.04
N ALA A 98 16.72 -0.29 -13.33
CA ALA A 98 16.15 1.04 -13.05
C ALA A 98 14.71 1.03 -12.50
N SER A 99 14.24 -0.13 -12.07
CA SER A 99 12.90 -0.34 -11.52
C SER A 99 12.82 -0.05 -10.02
N GLY A 100 13.97 0.23 -9.39
CA GLY A 100 14.12 0.42 -7.98
C GLY A 100 13.10 1.41 -7.41
N ARG A 101 12.15 0.90 -6.64
CA ARG A 101 11.11 1.67 -5.95
C ARG A 101 11.26 1.44 -4.46
N GLY A 102 11.28 2.54 -3.70
CA GLY A 102 11.50 2.46 -2.26
C GLY A 102 10.23 2.25 -1.45
N PHE A 103 10.36 2.56 -0.18
CA PHE A 103 9.30 2.44 0.82
C PHE A 103 8.14 3.40 0.52
N ILE A 104 6.91 2.93 0.76
CA ILE A 104 5.71 3.74 0.56
C ILE A 104 5.71 4.88 1.59
N THR A 105 5.51 6.09 1.11
CA THR A 105 5.49 7.32 1.91
C THR A 105 4.42 8.27 1.42
N SER A 106 4.43 9.50 1.93
CA SER A 106 3.54 10.57 1.49
C SER A 106 4.31 11.76 0.91
N LEU A 107 3.70 12.42 -0.07
CA LEU A 107 4.18 13.68 -0.62
C LEU A 107 3.02 14.65 -0.79
N ALA A 108 2.99 15.71 0.01
CA ALA A 108 1.98 16.76 -0.05
C ALA A 108 0.54 16.22 -0.09
N GLY A 109 0.23 15.29 0.81
CA GLY A 109 -1.09 14.66 0.93
C GLY A 109 -1.40 13.57 -0.10
N LYS A 110 -0.41 13.12 -0.87
CA LYS A 110 -0.55 12.02 -1.81
C LYS A 110 0.27 10.81 -1.40
N TRP A 111 -0.16 9.64 -1.83
CA TRP A 111 0.65 8.43 -1.83
C TRP A 111 1.87 8.64 -2.72
N ALA A 112 3.04 8.32 -2.20
CA ALA A 112 4.29 8.47 -2.92
C ALA A 112 5.29 7.35 -2.57
N ARG A 113 6.29 7.20 -3.41
CA ARG A 113 7.44 6.33 -3.14
C ARG A 113 8.69 6.89 -3.80
N PRO A 114 9.87 6.70 -3.21
CA PRO A 114 11.13 6.98 -3.87
C PRO A 114 11.28 6.11 -5.12
N SER A 115 11.85 6.66 -6.16
CA SER A 115 12.10 5.96 -7.42
C SER A 115 13.43 6.37 -8.02
N GLY A 116 14.08 5.41 -8.67
CA GLY A 116 15.36 5.60 -9.35
C GLY A 116 16.54 5.89 -8.40
N ARG A 117 17.70 6.10 -8.98
CA ARG A 117 18.99 6.25 -8.30
C ARG A 117 19.02 7.33 -7.21
N HIS A 118 18.31 8.42 -7.43
CA HIS A 118 18.34 9.57 -6.51
C HIS A 118 17.19 9.54 -5.49
N GLY A 119 16.35 8.52 -5.51
CA GLY A 119 15.22 8.41 -4.60
C GLY A 119 14.20 9.54 -4.75
N SER A 120 14.02 10.09 -5.95
CA SER A 120 13.04 11.13 -6.20
C SER A 120 11.63 10.61 -5.89
N LEU A 121 10.87 11.34 -5.08
CA LEU A 121 9.53 10.95 -4.72
C LEU A 121 8.58 11.08 -5.92
N GLN A 122 7.86 10.02 -6.21
CA GLN A 122 6.85 9.96 -7.25
C GLN A 122 5.50 9.63 -6.63
N ALA A 123 4.51 10.51 -6.88
CA ALA A 123 3.14 10.28 -6.49
C ALA A 123 2.52 9.16 -7.35
N PHE A 124 1.66 8.38 -6.74
CA PHE A 124 0.86 7.36 -7.41
C PHE A 124 -0.47 7.18 -6.66
N VAL A 125 -1.39 6.43 -7.22
CA VAL A 125 -2.67 6.12 -6.58
C VAL A 125 -2.77 4.62 -6.38
N PRO A 126 -2.72 4.12 -5.14
CA PRO A 126 -2.92 2.70 -4.87
C PRO A 126 -4.33 2.25 -5.28
N GLN A 127 -4.40 1.29 -6.17
CA GLN A 127 -5.63 0.62 -6.61
C GLN A 127 -5.42 -0.87 -6.38
N LEU A 128 -5.91 -1.34 -5.24
CA LEU A 128 -5.58 -2.66 -4.72
C LEU A 128 -6.71 -3.63 -4.96
N VAL A 129 -6.38 -4.88 -5.27
CA VAL A 129 -7.37 -5.95 -5.32
C VAL A 129 -7.40 -6.66 -3.98
N MET A 130 -8.59 -6.94 -3.49
CA MET A 130 -8.77 -7.76 -2.31
C MET A 130 -8.25 -9.17 -2.58
N TYR A 131 -7.31 -9.59 -1.75
CA TYR A 131 -6.63 -10.87 -1.91
C TYR A 131 -7.01 -11.84 -0.80
N THR A 132 -6.63 -13.08 -0.96
CA THR A 132 -6.91 -14.15 -0.01
C THR A 132 -6.00 -14.09 1.22
N GLY A 133 -6.30 -14.86 2.26
CA GLY A 133 -5.48 -14.93 3.47
C GLY A 133 -4.14 -15.65 3.27
N PRO A 134 -3.16 -15.46 4.16
CA PRO A 134 -1.80 -16.00 4.06
C PRO A 134 -1.75 -17.51 3.84
N ARG A 135 -2.66 -18.27 4.45
CA ARG A 135 -2.77 -19.71 4.29
C ARG A 135 -2.88 -20.17 2.83
N ASP A 136 -3.62 -19.43 2.00
CA ASP A 136 -3.96 -19.87 0.66
C ASP A 136 -2.79 -19.75 -0.31
N PHE A 137 -1.79 -18.94 0.00
CA PHE A 137 -0.60 -18.74 -0.83
C PHE A 137 0.72 -19.14 -0.13
N HIS A 138 0.68 -19.57 1.13
CA HIS A 138 1.86 -20.12 1.81
C HIS A 138 2.42 -21.31 1.02
N GLY A 139 3.73 -21.26 0.72
CA GLY A 139 4.40 -22.32 -0.06
C GLY A 139 3.94 -22.44 -1.51
N ARG A 140 3.19 -21.47 -2.04
CA ARG A 140 2.64 -21.50 -3.41
C ARG A 140 3.10 -20.30 -4.26
N PRO A 141 4.40 -20.16 -4.53
CA PRO A 141 4.93 -19.02 -5.29
C PRO A 141 4.32 -18.87 -6.68
N ALA A 142 4.06 -19.98 -7.37
CA ALA A 142 3.45 -19.96 -8.70
C ALA A 142 2.02 -19.38 -8.72
N ARG A 143 1.26 -19.57 -7.63
CA ARG A 143 -0.05 -18.93 -7.49
C ARG A 143 0.08 -17.41 -7.41
N ILE A 144 1.02 -16.92 -6.59
CA ILE A 144 1.27 -15.47 -6.49
C ILE A 144 1.70 -14.90 -7.85
N ASP A 145 2.55 -15.62 -8.60
CA ASP A 145 2.98 -15.18 -9.92
C ASP A 145 1.79 -15.11 -10.91
N ALA A 146 0.92 -16.11 -10.93
CA ALA A 146 -0.27 -16.12 -11.77
C ALA A 146 -1.25 -14.99 -11.40
N ASP A 147 -1.44 -14.71 -10.11
CA ASP A 147 -2.30 -13.63 -9.65
C ASP A 147 -1.69 -12.23 -9.95
N ILE A 148 -0.37 -12.08 -9.87
CA ILE A 148 0.34 -10.87 -10.30
C ILE A 148 0.14 -10.67 -11.81
N GLU A 149 0.34 -11.71 -12.62
CA GLU A 149 0.12 -11.63 -14.07
C GLU A 149 -1.32 -11.20 -14.38
N THR A 150 -2.29 -11.83 -13.74
CA THR A 150 -3.71 -11.53 -13.94
C THR A 150 -4.06 -10.11 -13.54
N PHE A 151 -3.78 -9.72 -12.28
CA PHE A 151 -4.32 -8.48 -11.71
C PHE A 151 -3.44 -7.26 -11.93
N LEU A 152 -2.11 -7.40 -11.87
CA LEU A 152 -1.22 -6.27 -12.06
C LEU A 152 -0.87 -6.07 -13.53
N VAL A 153 -0.53 -7.16 -14.25
CA VAL A 153 -0.07 -7.05 -15.64
C VAL A 153 -1.25 -6.97 -16.61
N GLU A 154 -2.16 -7.92 -16.61
CA GLU A 154 -3.28 -7.93 -17.58
C GLU A 154 -4.33 -6.86 -17.25
N HIS A 155 -4.77 -6.75 -15.99
CA HIS A 155 -5.80 -5.78 -15.59
C HIS A 155 -5.24 -4.38 -15.38
N GLY A 156 -4.08 -4.24 -14.73
CA GLY A 156 -3.44 -2.97 -14.46
C GLY A 156 -3.74 -2.37 -13.08
N PHE A 157 -4.20 -3.17 -12.13
CA PHE A 157 -4.13 -2.81 -10.71
C PHE A 157 -2.67 -2.71 -10.27
N ASN A 158 -2.43 -2.09 -9.12
CA ASN A 158 -1.06 -1.91 -8.67
C ASN A 158 -0.78 -2.51 -7.28
N GLY A 159 -1.58 -3.48 -6.86
CA GLY A 159 -1.28 -4.23 -5.64
C GLY A 159 -2.43 -5.05 -5.10
N PHE A 160 -2.17 -5.62 -3.92
CA PHE A 160 -3.10 -6.48 -3.21
C PHE A 160 -3.37 -5.97 -1.80
N HIS A 161 -4.58 -6.24 -1.31
CA HIS A 161 -4.95 -6.06 0.08
C HIS A 161 -5.12 -7.41 0.76
N VAL A 162 -4.46 -7.61 1.90
CA VAL A 162 -4.49 -8.85 2.69
C VAL A 162 -4.86 -8.56 4.14
N MET A 163 -5.67 -9.42 4.74
CA MET A 163 -6.00 -9.36 6.15
C MET A 163 -5.17 -10.38 6.94
N GLY A 164 -4.47 -9.93 7.98
CA GLY A 164 -3.70 -10.79 8.88
C GLY A 164 -4.57 -11.45 9.95
N SER A 165 -5.25 -10.66 10.78
CA SER A 165 -6.17 -11.12 11.83
C SER A 165 -5.65 -12.31 12.66
N CYS A 166 -6.42 -13.38 12.76
CA CYS A 166 -6.05 -14.59 13.51
C CYS A 166 -4.82 -15.34 12.94
N HIS A 167 -4.52 -15.15 11.66
CA HIS A 167 -3.38 -15.81 11.02
C HIS A 167 -2.02 -15.40 11.58
N TRP A 168 -1.92 -14.29 12.31
CA TRP A 168 -0.67 -13.89 12.95
C TRP A 168 -0.11 -14.94 13.91
N PHE A 169 -1.01 -15.71 14.55
CA PHE A 169 -0.64 -16.72 15.55
C PHE A 169 -0.85 -18.17 15.08
N ASP A 170 -1.68 -18.37 14.06
CA ASP A 170 -1.91 -19.66 13.42
C ASP A 170 -2.42 -19.47 11.99
N ILE A 171 -1.58 -19.82 11.03
CA ILE A 171 -1.90 -19.69 9.63
C ILE A 171 -3.10 -20.55 9.19
N ASP A 172 -3.35 -21.67 9.89
CA ASP A 172 -4.41 -22.61 9.56
C ASP A 172 -5.78 -22.20 10.13
N GLN A 173 -5.82 -21.20 10.99
CA GLN A 173 -7.02 -20.74 11.63
C GLN A 173 -7.96 -20.03 10.62
N ARG A 174 -9.20 -20.53 10.46
CA ARG A 174 -10.15 -20.00 9.48
C ARG A 174 -11.12 -18.96 10.04
N ALA A 175 -11.55 -19.17 11.24
CA ALA A 175 -12.41 -18.25 11.98
C ALA A 175 -12.27 -18.65 13.44
N SER A 176 -11.90 -17.77 14.32
CA SER A 176 -11.97 -18.16 15.71
C SER A 176 -11.97 -17.01 16.66
N HIS A 177 -12.80 -17.20 17.63
CA HIS A 177 -12.84 -16.52 18.90
C HIS A 177 -11.72 -17.00 19.85
N GLU A 178 -10.90 -18.00 19.45
CA GLU A 178 -9.85 -18.59 20.31
C GLU A 178 -8.50 -18.61 19.60
N ILE A 179 -7.67 -17.64 19.90
CA ILE A 179 -6.25 -17.74 19.60
C ILE A 179 -5.61 -18.54 20.70
N LYS A 180 -5.15 -19.75 20.36
CA LYS A 180 -4.56 -20.70 21.31
C LYS A 180 -3.08 -20.45 21.57
N GLN A 181 -2.40 -19.75 20.65
CA GLN A 181 -0.98 -19.47 20.73
C GLN A 181 -0.73 -18.00 20.95
N THR A 182 0.32 -17.68 21.68
CA THR A 182 0.75 -16.30 21.98
C THR A 182 2.04 -15.90 21.27
N ASN A 183 2.65 -16.84 20.52
CA ASN A 183 3.80 -16.56 19.67
C ASN A 183 3.37 -16.44 18.21
N PRO A 184 3.99 -15.53 17.45
CA PRO A 184 3.70 -15.36 16.02
C PRO A 184 3.96 -16.65 15.21
N ASP A 185 3.07 -16.97 14.26
CA ASP A 185 3.26 -18.11 13.36
C ASP A 185 4.20 -17.72 12.21
N ARG A 186 5.38 -18.31 12.20
CA ARG A 186 6.42 -18.08 11.18
C ARG A 186 5.91 -18.27 9.74
N ARG A 187 4.99 -19.22 9.52
CA ARG A 187 4.45 -19.55 8.21
C ARG A 187 3.64 -18.39 7.62
N THR A 188 2.89 -17.67 8.46
CA THR A 188 2.17 -16.46 8.05
C THR A 188 3.14 -15.38 7.54
N PHE A 189 4.23 -15.17 8.27
CA PHE A 189 5.22 -14.17 7.85
C PHE A 189 5.98 -14.61 6.60
N GLN A 190 6.34 -15.87 6.45
CA GLN A 190 6.96 -16.42 5.23
C GLN A 190 6.05 -16.20 4.00
N ALA A 191 4.75 -16.42 4.16
CA ALA A 191 3.77 -16.16 3.11
C ALA A 191 3.71 -14.67 2.74
N LEU A 192 3.57 -13.79 3.73
CA LEU A 192 3.48 -12.34 3.50
C LEU A 192 4.78 -11.77 2.92
N GLU A 193 5.93 -12.20 3.39
CA GLU A 193 7.23 -11.81 2.85
C GLU A 193 7.37 -12.17 1.37
N LEU A 194 6.98 -13.39 1.01
CA LEU A 194 7.01 -13.85 -0.37
C LEU A 194 6.07 -13.01 -1.25
N LEU A 195 4.86 -12.75 -0.78
CA LEU A 195 3.90 -11.90 -1.49
C LEU A 195 4.43 -10.48 -1.68
N ILE A 196 4.92 -9.85 -0.61
CA ILE A 196 5.45 -8.48 -0.65
C ILE A 196 6.61 -8.39 -1.63
N ARG A 197 7.58 -9.31 -1.59
CA ARG A 197 8.73 -9.31 -2.49
C ARG A 197 8.31 -9.45 -3.96
N LYS A 198 7.42 -10.41 -4.27
CA LYS A 198 6.96 -10.63 -5.65
C LYS A 198 6.14 -9.46 -6.19
N VAL A 199 5.23 -8.92 -5.40
CA VAL A 199 4.41 -7.75 -5.77
C VAL A 199 5.28 -6.51 -5.93
N HIS A 200 6.24 -6.29 -5.05
CA HIS A 200 7.19 -5.19 -5.15
C HIS A 200 8.07 -5.31 -6.41
N ALA A 201 8.60 -6.48 -6.71
CA ALA A 201 9.37 -6.76 -7.93
C ALA A 201 8.55 -6.47 -9.20
N ALA A 202 7.24 -6.77 -9.18
CA ALA A 202 6.31 -6.42 -10.26
C ALA A 202 5.94 -4.91 -10.27
N GLY A 203 6.50 -4.11 -9.37
CA GLY A 203 6.24 -2.68 -9.27
C GLY A 203 4.98 -2.30 -8.51
N GLY A 204 4.34 -3.26 -7.86
CA GLY A 204 3.13 -3.08 -7.06
C GLY A 204 3.41 -2.78 -5.59
N MET A 205 2.34 -2.88 -4.78
CA MET A 205 2.40 -2.78 -3.32
C MET A 205 1.40 -3.72 -2.65
N VAL A 206 1.63 -4.00 -1.37
CA VAL A 206 0.71 -4.77 -0.53
C VAL A 206 0.21 -3.86 0.60
N HIS A 207 -1.09 -3.86 0.83
CA HIS A 207 -1.70 -3.28 2.01
C HIS A 207 -2.16 -4.41 2.94
N LEU A 208 -1.82 -4.29 4.21
CA LEU A 208 -2.20 -5.26 5.23
C LEU A 208 -3.24 -4.65 6.18
N TRP A 209 -4.24 -5.41 6.61
CA TRP A 209 -4.94 -5.13 7.85
C TRP A 209 -4.37 -6.00 8.96
N MET A 210 -4.01 -5.36 10.07
CA MET A 210 -3.48 -6.08 11.21
C MET A 210 -4.58 -6.89 11.91
N TRP A 211 -5.73 -6.26 12.18
CA TRP A 211 -6.84 -6.86 12.91
C TRP A 211 -8.16 -6.82 12.14
N GLY A 212 -9.14 -7.55 12.64
CA GLY A 212 -10.52 -7.53 12.16
C GLY A 212 -11.43 -6.69 13.03
N ASP A 213 -12.71 -7.09 13.12
CA ASP A 213 -13.70 -6.52 14.01
C ASP A 213 -13.81 -7.33 15.32
N GLU A 214 -14.36 -6.69 16.36
CA GLU A 214 -14.57 -7.31 17.66
C GLU A 214 -15.61 -8.42 17.61
N SER A 215 -16.67 -8.26 16.83
CA SER A 215 -17.78 -9.21 16.75
C SER A 215 -17.34 -10.60 16.27
N ARG A 216 -16.18 -10.67 15.59
CA ARG A 216 -15.58 -11.92 15.10
C ARG A 216 -14.43 -12.41 15.96
N GLY A 217 -14.11 -11.71 17.06
CA GLY A 217 -13.00 -12.05 17.92
C GLY A 217 -11.61 -11.97 17.25
N TRP A 218 -11.47 -11.15 16.21
CA TRP A 218 -10.23 -10.98 15.43
C TRP A 218 -9.42 -9.79 15.90
N THR A 219 -9.40 -9.58 17.21
CA THR A 219 -8.77 -8.44 17.87
C THR A 219 -7.91 -8.89 19.04
N PRO A 220 -7.00 -8.07 19.55
CA PRO A 220 -6.14 -8.41 20.69
C PRO A 220 -6.84 -8.25 22.06
N HIS A 221 -8.14 -8.09 22.15
CA HIS A 221 -8.86 -7.84 23.42
C HIS A 221 -8.60 -8.88 24.50
N ARG A 222 -8.47 -10.15 24.14
CA ARG A 222 -8.29 -11.25 25.11
C ARG A 222 -7.01 -11.19 25.91
N TRP A 223 -5.95 -10.56 25.37
CA TRP A 223 -4.67 -10.41 26.03
C TRP A 223 -4.25 -8.95 26.22
N GLY A 224 -5.18 -8.04 25.97
CA GLY A 224 -5.03 -6.59 26.09
C GLY A 224 -4.40 -5.94 24.87
N LEU A 225 -5.05 -4.86 24.41
CA LEU A 225 -4.52 -3.99 23.37
C LEU A 225 -3.17 -3.43 23.83
N ASN A 226 -2.17 -3.50 22.95
CA ASN A 226 -0.81 -3.12 23.25
C ASN A 226 -0.20 -3.82 24.49
N GLY A 227 -0.79 -4.94 24.93
CA GLY A 227 -0.23 -5.80 25.99
C GLY A 227 0.97 -6.62 25.50
N ALA A 228 1.54 -7.42 26.41
CA ALA A 228 2.81 -8.14 26.14
C ALA A 228 2.75 -9.04 24.89
N VAL A 229 1.64 -9.74 24.66
CA VAL A 229 1.46 -10.62 23.49
C VAL A 229 1.35 -9.79 22.20
N ASP A 230 0.56 -8.72 22.22
CA ASP A 230 0.39 -7.83 21.07
C ASP A 230 1.70 -7.11 20.73
N GLN A 231 2.43 -6.61 21.72
CA GLN A 231 3.74 -5.98 21.52
C GLN A 231 4.79 -6.99 21.01
N ARG A 232 4.74 -8.25 21.45
CA ARG A 232 5.59 -9.32 20.89
C ARG A 232 5.32 -9.51 19.40
N LEU A 233 4.05 -9.59 19.02
CA LEU A 233 3.65 -9.66 17.61
C LEU A 233 4.14 -8.44 16.83
N GLN A 234 3.95 -7.23 17.36
CA GLN A 234 4.37 -5.99 16.72
C GLN A 234 5.89 -5.93 16.50
N ARG A 235 6.70 -6.32 17.50
CA ARG A 235 8.17 -6.43 17.36
C ARG A 235 8.56 -7.45 16.29
N TYR A 236 7.94 -8.62 16.32
CA TYR A 236 8.21 -9.67 15.35
C TYR A 236 7.83 -9.25 13.92
N LEU A 237 6.69 -8.59 13.76
CA LEU A 237 6.24 -8.01 12.51
C LEU A 237 7.24 -6.97 11.99
N ALA A 238 7.67 -6.06 12.86
CA ALA A 238 8.62 -5.01 12.49
C ALA A 238 9.98 -5.58 12.07
N ALA A 239 10.47 -6.59 12.78
CA ALA A 239 11.73 -7.26 12.46
C ALA A 239 11.66 -8.00 11.10
N ARG A 240 10.54 -8.66 10.81
CA ARG A 240 10.37 -9.45 9.58
C ARG A 240 9.99 -8.62 8.36
N LEU A 241 9.03 -7.71 8.51
CA LEU A 241 8.48 -6.96 7.38
C LEU A 241 9.07 -5.54 7.25
N GLY A 242 9.57 -4.96 8.33
CA GLY A 242 10.13 -3.60 8.32
C GLY A 242 11.21 -3.37 7.27
N PRO A 243 12.16 -4.29 7.04
CA PRO A 243 13.15 -4.15 5.98
C PRO A 243 12.60 -4.27 4.55
N LEU A 244 11.36 -4.75 4.37
CA LEU A 244 10.79 -4.95 3.03
C LEU A 244 10.13 -3.66 2.52
N PRO A 245 10.47 -3.14 1.34
CA PRO A 245 9.74 -2.04 0.72
C PRO A 245 8.41 -2.53 0.11
N GLY A 246 7.55 -1.59 -0.29
CA GLY A 246 6.36 -1.88 -1.08
C GLY A 246 5.15 -2.38 -0.29
N TRP A 247 5.04 -2.06 1.00
CA TRP A 247 3.85 -2.37 1.78
C TRP A 247 3.46 -1.24 2.74
N THR A 248 2.21 -1.26 3.17
CA THR A 248 1.62 -0.39 4.20
C THR A 248 0.65 -1.19 5.06
N MET A 249 0.24 -0.65 6.20
CA MET A 249 -0.68 -1.34 7.10
C MET A 249 -1.74 -0.42 7.68
N GLY A 250 -2.98 -0.92 7.67
CA GLY A 250 -4.07 -0.42 8.47
C GLY A 250 -4.24 -1.23 9.76
N TYR A 251 -4.72 -0.58 10.83
CA TYR A 251 -4.93 -1.29 12.09
C TYR A 251 -6.03 -2.35 11.97
N GLY A 252 -7.09 -2.06 11.21
CA GLY A 252 -8.21 -2.98 11.02
C GLY A 252 -9.45 -2.27 10.52
N PHE A 253 -10.62 -2.88 10.75
CA PHE A 253 -11.92 -2.34 10.38
C PHE A 253 -12.90 -2.40 11.55
N ASP A 254 -13.98 -1.61 11.47
CA ASP A 254 -15.01 -1.46 12.51
C ASP A 254 -14.39 -1.08 13.87
N LEU A 255 -13.38 -0.21 13.82
CA LEU A 255 -12.53 0.15 14.96
C LEU A 255 -13.28 0.91 16.05
N ASP A 256 -14.36 1.61 15.70
CA ASP A 256 -15.20 2.34 16.65
C ASP A 256 -15.95 1.41 17.64
N GLU A 257 -15.97 0.11 17.37
CA GLU A 257 -16.53 -0.90 18.28
C GLU A 257 -15.59 -1.21 19.46
N TRP A 258 -14.25 -1.05 19.30
CA TRP A 258 -13.30 -1.64 20.24
C TRP A 258 -11.99 -0.87 20.44
N VAL A 259 -11.73 0.20 19.70
CA VAL A 259 -10.47 0.97 19.73
C VAL A 259 -10.75 2.43 20.06
N VAL A 260 -9.89 3.03 20.86
CA VAL A 260 -9.86 4.47 21.10
C VAL A 260 -8.56 5.10 20.53
N ALA A 261 -8.56 6.42 20.38
CA ALA A 261 -7.42 7.17 19.82
C ALA A 261 -6.09 6.81 20.45
N ARG A 262 -6.07 6.67 21.77
CA ARG A 262 -4.87 6.36 22.53
C ARG A 262 -4.26 5.01 22.14
N ASP A 263 -5.07 4.01 21.85
CA ASP A 263 -4.59 2.68 21.47
C ASP A 263 -3.86 2.73 20.14
N LEU A 264 -4.40 3.48 19.16
CA LEU A 264 -3.78 3.68 17.84
C LEU A 264 -2.49 4.49 17.92
N GLU A 265 -2.43 5.49 18.77
CA GLU A 265 -1.21 6.28 19.03
C GLU A 265 -0.10 5.41 19.62
N VAL A 266 -0.43 4.56 20.60
CA VAL A 266 0.53 3.64 21.23
C VAL A 266 1.02 2.63 20.22
N TRP A 267 0.10 2.01 19.45
CA TRP A 267 0.43 1.07 18.38
C TRP A 267 1.36 1.68 17.33
N GLN A 268 0.99 2.85 16.80
CA GLN A 268 1.79 3.51 15.78
C GLN A 268 3.18 3.85 16.28
N ARG A 269 3.29 4.45 17.46
CA ARG A 269 4.57 4.82 18.07
C ARG A 269 5.43 3.59 18.27
N HIS A 270 4.88 2.52 18.86
CA HIS A 270 5.62 1.29 19.12
C HIS A 270 6.16 0.67 17.83
N LEU A 271 5.33 0.57 16.78
CA LEU A 271 5.80 0.06 15.48
C LEU A 271 6.85 0.98 14.83
N GLN A 272 6.66 2.30 14.87
CA GLN A 272 7.61 3.25 14.28
C GLN A 272 8.97 3.22 14.98
N GLU A 273 9.01 2.98 16.28
CA GLU A 273 10.24 2.79 17.03
C GLU A 273 10.97 1.48 16.66
N GLN A 274 10.23 0.46 16.24
CA GLN A 274 10.77 -0.84 15.84
C GLN A 274 11.14 -0.92 14.34
N PHE A 275 10.46 -0.15 13.50
CA PHE A 275 10.79 -0.12 12.08
C PHE A 275 12.12 0.63 11.85
N GLY A 276 13.04 0.01 11.16
CA GLY A 276 14.26 0.69 10.71
C GLY A 276 14.03 1.58 9.48
N TRP A 277 12.88 1.44 8.84
CA TRP A 277 12.46 2.16 7.62
C TRP A 277 11.09 2.79 7.82
N SER A 278 10.83 3.85 7.06
CA SER A 278 9.53 4.52 7.11
C SER A 278 8.45 3.67 6.44
N HIS A 279 7.36 3.38 7.15
CA HIS A 279 6.15 2.77 6.63
C HIS A 279 4.93 3.60 7.00
N LEU A 280 4.01 3.78 6.04
CA LEU A 280 2.73 4.42 6.33
C LEU A 280 1.82 3.45 7.07
N LEU A 281 1.38 3.88 8.24
CA LEU A 281 0.37 3.21 9.06
C LEU A 281 -0.90 4.05 9.06
N GLY A 282 -2.05 3.40 9.09
CA GLY A 282 -3.34 4.07 9.10
C GLY A 282 -4.41 3.31 9.86
N ALA A 283 -5.60 3.87 9.85
CA ALA A 283 -6.77 3.26 10.42
C ALA A 283 -8.02 3.76 9.69
N ARG A 284 -9.03 2.91 9.63
CA ARG A 284 -10.29 3.21 8.96
C ARG A 284 -11.24 3.98 9.89
N ASP A 285 -11.73 5.11 9.42
CA ASP A 285 -12.80 5.89 10.05
C ASP A 285 -14.16 5.58 9.38
N ALA A 286 -15.25 5.92 10.02
CA ALA A 286 -16.62 5.69 9.54
C ALA A 286 -16.99 6.45 8.26
N GLY A 287 -16.12 7.31 7.75
CA GLY A 287 -16.27 8.03 6.49
C GLY A 287 -16.70 9.49 6.63
N PRO A 288 -16.32 10.33 5.65
CA PRO A 288 -16.51 11.78 5.71
C PRO A 288 -17.97 12.22 5.66
N ASN A 289 -18.90 11.34 5.27
CA ASN A 289 -20.33 11.64 5.11
C ASN A 289 -21.21 11.17 6.28
N ARG A 290 -20.68 10.38 7.21
CA ARG A 290 -21.38 10.10 8.46
C ARG A 290 -21.09 11.25 9.40
N GLY A 291 -21.96 12.27 9.37
CA GLY A 291 -21.91 13.53 10.10
C GLY A 291 -20.84 13.53 11.17
N LEU A 292 -19.81 14.32 10.95
CA LEU A 292 -18.62 14.41 11.77
C LEU A 292 -19.01 14.51 13.25
N ASP A 293 -19.23 13.39 13.93
CA ASP A 293 -19.10 13.37 15.35
C ASP A 293 -17.62 13.63 15.62
N HIS A 294 -17.30 14.88 15.91
CA HIS A 294 -15.94 15.34 16.15
C HIS A 294 -15.19 14.49 17.18
N ARG A 295 -15.90 13.76 18.03
CA ARG A 295 -15.31 12.85 19.01
C ARG A 295 -14.74 11.56 18.39
N ARG A 296 -15.31 11.09 17.29
CA ARG A 296 -14.82 9.90 16.57
C ARG A 296 -13.71 10.23 15.56
N ASN A 297 -13.71 11.43 14.99
CA ASN A 297 -12.70 11.85 14.00
C ASN A 297 -11.32 12.15 14.57
N GLN A 298 -11.20 12.40 15.85
CA GLN A 298 -9.91 12.61 16.52
C GLN A 298 -9.10 11.32 16.67
N ILE A 299 -9.73 10.17 16.50
CA ILE A 299 -9.10 8.86 16.68
C ILE A 299 -7.89 8.66 15.75
N TYR A 300 -7.92 9.25 14.56
CA TYR A 300 -6.93 8.96 13.50
C TYR A 300 -5.96 10.09 13.23
N GLU A 301 -5.97 11.12 14.03
CA GLU A 301 -4.95 12.16 13.93
C GLU A 301 -3.58 11.61 14.34
N GLY A 302 -2.56 11.90 13.56
CA GLY A 302 -1.20 11.39 13.81
C GLY A 302 -0.80 10.22 12.94
N LEU A 303 -1.74 9.43 12.42
CA LEU A 303 -1.44 8.30 11.51
C LEU A 303 -0.93 8.77 10.14
N GLY A 304 -0.17 7.91 9.46
CA GLY A 304 0.53 8.24 8.21
C GLY A 304 -0.40 8.45 7.01
N TYR A 305 -1.58 7.81 6.99
CA TYR A 305 -2.64 8.04 5.99
C TYR A 305 -4.02 8.10 6.67
N ALA A 306 -5.00 8.67 5.97
CA ALA A 306 -6.38 8.77 6.41
C ALA A 306 -7.24 7.71 5.72
N GLY A 307 -7.65 6.67 6.46
CA GLY A 307 -8.57 5.63 5.99
C GLY A 307 -10.02 6.05 6.20
N TYR A 308 -10.89 5.72 5.25
CA TYR A 308 -12.33 6.01 5.29
C TYR A 308 -13.16 4.81 4.85
N GLU A 309 -14.33 4.64 5.43
CA GLU A 309 -15.31 3.68 4.95
C GLU A 309 -16.18 4.33 3.86
N HIS A 310 -16.15 3.76 2.64
CA HIS A 310 -16.97 4.20 1.53
C HIS A 310 -17.69 2.99 0.92
N HIS A 311 -19.01 3.00 0.96
CA HIS A 311 -19.81 1.91 0.40
C HIS A 311 -20.01 2.02 -1.11
N ARG A 312 -19.90 3.22 -1.66
CA ARG A 312 -20.03 3.48 -3.11
C ARG A 312 -18.93 4.40 -3.60
N PRO A 313 -18.22 4.03 -4.66
CA PRO A 313 -17.28 4.94 -5.28
C PRO A 313 -18.05 6.08 -5.99
N ALA A 314 -17.86 7.31 -5.52
CA ALA A 314 -18.40 8.52 -6.14
C ALA A 314 -17.41 9.67 -6.02
N PHE A 315 -17.33 10.50 -7.05
CA PHE A 315 -16.37 11.62 -7.09
C PHE A 315 -16.51 12.56 -5.88
N ALA A 316 -17.75 12.94 -5.52
CA ALA A 316 -18.00 13.84 -4.39
C ALA A 316 -17.51 13.25 -3.05
N VAL A 317 -17.69 11.94 -2.84
CA VAL A 317 -17.22 11.24 -1.64
C VAL A 317 -15.69 11.23 -1.58
N TYR A 318 -15.02 10.91 -2.68
CA TYR A 318 -13.56 10.97 -2.76
C TYR A 318 -13.00 12.39 -2.56
N ARG A 319 -13.68 13.39 -3.12
CA ARG A 319 -13.32 14.81 -2.89
C ARG A 319 -13.43 15.20 -1.43
N ALA A 320 -14.51 14.79 -0.76
CA ALA A 320 -14.70 15.04 0.67
C ALA A 320 -13.58 14.39 1.50
N ALA A 321 -13.19 13.16 1.18
CA ALA A 321 -12.09 12.46 1.86
C ALA A 321 -10.75 13.20 1.76
N VAL A 322 -10.38 13.66 0.55
CA VAL A 322 -9.14 14.43 0.33
C VAL A 322 -9.20 15.78 1.02
N THR A 323 -10.36 16.43 1.03
CA THR A 323 -10.53 17.77 1.61
C THR A 323 -10.54 17.73 3.15
N ALA A 324 -11.05 16.67 3.75
CA ALA A 324 -11.12 16.52 5.20
C ALA A 324 -9.71 16.49 5.84
N ARG A 325 -8.74 15.86 5.18
CA ARG A 325 -7.35 15.74 5.68
C ARG A 325 -6.33 15.95 4.55
N PRO A 326 -6.16 17.18 4.05
CA PRO A 326 -5.39 17.46 2.83
C PRO A 326 -3.88 17.19 2.97
N ALA A 327 -3.36 17.14 4.19
CA ALA A 327 -1.96 16.86 4.46
C ALA A 327 -1.61 15.36 4.44
N ARG A 328 -2.60 14.47 4.34
CA ARG A 328 -2.43 13.02 4.40
C ARG A 328 -2.96 12.33 3.18
N PRO A 329 -2.32 11.24 2.71
CA PRO A 329 -2.89 10.39 1.69
C PRO A 329 -4.25 9.84 2.15
N ALA A 330 -5.25 9.89 1.29
CA ALA A 330 -6.57 9.34 1.56
C ALA A 330 -6.68 7.90 1.07
N PHE A 331 -7.40 7.06 1.81
CA PHE A 331 -7.65 5.67 1.48
C PHE A 331 -9.12 5.31 1.72
N SER A 332 -9.79 4.80 0.69
CA SER A 332 -11.08 4.14 0.82
C SER A 332 -10.85 2.69 1.25
N GLU A 333 -10.81 2.46 2.54
CA GLU A 333 -10.52 1.14 3.12
C GLU A 333 -11.76 0.24 3.22
N ASP A 334 -12.87 0.60 2.59
CA ASP A 334 -13.99 -0.33 2.45
C ASP A 334 -13.73 -1.30 1.29
N ARG A 335 -14.10 -2.54 1.52
CA ARG A 335 -13.92 -3.61 0.54
C ARG A 335 -15.14 -3.68 -0.36
N PHE A 336 -14.99 -3.25 -1.59
CA PHE A 336 -16.03 -3.42 -2.61
C PHE A 336 -16.11 -4.89 -2.99
N ARG A 337 -17.20 -5.56 -2.64
CA ARG A 337 -17.42 -6.99 -2.88
C ARG A 337 -18.88 -7.29 -3.17
N ILE A 338 -19.14 -8.38 -3.87
CA ILE A 338 -20.48 -8.90 -4.05
C ILE A 338 -20.91 -9.59 -2.76
N ARG A 339 -21.97 -9.12 -2.14
CA ARG A 339 -22.52 -9.68 -0.89
C ARG A 339 -23.78 -10.49 -1.11
N HIS A 340 -24.53 -10.23 -2.18
CA HIS A 340 -25.86 -10.79 -2.44
C HIS A 340 -26.83 -10.61 -1.25
N SER A 341 -26.62 -9.53 -0.49
CA SER A 341 -27.44 -9.21 0.68
C SER A 341 -28.51 -8.20 0.29
N ARG A 342 -29.79 -8.49 0.64
CA ARG A 342 -30.86 -7.51 0.46
C ARG A 342 -30.64 -6.24 1.29
N GLU A 343 -30.04 -6.40 2.47
CA GLU A 343 -29.75 -5.31 3.40
C GLU A 343 -28.65 -4.37 2.89
N TYR A 344 -27.69 -4.90 2.12
CA TYR A 344 -26.50 -4.15 1.65
C TYR A 344 -26.29 -4.30 0.14
N ALA A 345 -27.39 -4.33 -0.63
CA ALA A 345 -27.30 -4.45 -2.09
C ALA A 345 -26.49 -3.31 -2.73
N GLU A 346 -26.51 -2.13 -2.10
CA GLU A 346 -25.71 -0.98 -2.53
C GLU A 346 -24.19 -1.16 -2.31
N LYS A 347 -23.77 -2.15 -1.51
CA LYS A 347 -22.34 -2.48 -1.29
C LYS A 347 -21.81 -3.47 -2.33
N ASP A 348 -22.67 -4.05 -3.15
CA ASP A 348 -22.24 -4.93 -4.23
C ASP A 348 -21.52 -4.10 -5.30
N TYR A 349 -20.30 -4.52 -5.62
CA TYR A 349 -19.56 -3.89 -6.71
C TYR A 349 -19.90 -4.54 -8.04
N THR A 350 -19.80 -3.73 -9.10
CA THR A 350 -19.87 -4.18 -10.48
C THR A 350 -18.61 -3.74 -11.23
N MET A 351 -18.40 -4.29 -12.41
CA MET A 351 -17.31 -3.82 -13.29
C MET A 351 -17.43 -2.32 -13.57
N GLU A 352 -18.66 -1.83 -13.75
CA GLU A 352 -18.93 -0.42 -13.98
C GLU A 352 -18.55 0.45 -12.77
N LEU A 353 -18.92 0.04 -11.55
CA LEU A 353 -18.55 0.76 -10.34
C LEU A 353 -17.04 0.77 -10.12
N THR A 354 -16.37 -0.36 -10.39
CA THR A 354 -14.91 -0.44 -10.32
C THR A 354 -14.25 0.53 -11.30
N ARG A 355 -14.64 0.49 -12.56
CA ARG A 355 -14.13 1.37 -13.59
C ARG A 355 -14.30 2.84 -13.22
N ARG A 356 -15.52 3.26 -12.91
CA ARG A 356 -15.81 4.65 -12.52
C ARG A 356 -15.05 5.06 -11.27
N GLY A 357 -15.00 4.21 -10.27
CA GLY A 357 -14.29 4.50 -9.03
C GLY A 357 -12.79 4.70 -9.22
N LEU A 358 -12.13 3.96 -10.12
CA LEU A 358 -10.74 4.18 -10.49
C LEU A 358 -10.49 5.62 -10.99
N TRP A 359 -11.35 6.09 -11.91
CA TRP A 359 -11.27 7.46 -12.43
C TRP A 359 -11.64 8.50 -11.38
N HIS A 360 -12.77 8.34 -10.69
CA HIS A 360 -13.26 9.29 -9.69
C HIS A 360 -12.26 9.48 -8.55
N SER A 361 -11.70 8.39 -8.01
CA SER A 361 -10.74 8.46 -6.90
C SER A 361 -9.45 9.18 -7.29
N THR A 362 -8.97 8.94 -8.50
CA THR A 362 -7.76 9.62 -9.01
C THR A 362 -8.03 11.09 -9.31
N MET A 363 -9.16 11.40 -10.00
CA MET A 363 -9.55 12.76 -10.32
C MET A 363 -9.87 13.60 -9.08
N ALA A 364 -10.26 12.98 -7.99
CA ALA A 364 -10.47 13.63 -6.69
C ALA A 364 -9.18 14.08 -5.99
N GLY A 365 -8.01 13.64 -6.48
CA GLY A 365 -6.70 13.98 -5.90
C GLY A 365 -5.84 12.78 -5.53
N GLY A 366 -6.29 11.55 -5.81
CA GLY A 366 -5.53 10.32 -5.61
C GLY A 366 -5.90 9.57 -4.34
N VAL A 367 -7.15 9.13 -4.22
CA VAL A 367 -7.61 8.25 -3.13
C VAL A 367 -7.30 6.80 -3.46
N ALA A 368 -6.60 6.11 -2.56
CA ALA A 368 -6.37 4.68 -2.66
C ALA A 368 -7.69 3.89 -2.47
N ASN A 369 -7.77 2.68 -3.04
CA ASN A 369 -8.96 1.83 -2.90
C ASN A 369 -8.61 0.35 -2.75
N ILE A 370 -9.55 -0.40 -2.15
CA ILE A 370 -9.57 -1.87 -2.12
C ILE A 370 -10.75 -2.31 -2.99
N TRP A 371 -10.46 -2.87 -4.16
CA TRP A 371 -11.47 -3.39 -5.09
C TRP A 371 -11.76 -4.86 -4.80
N GLY A 372 -13.02 -5.23 -4.91
CA GLY A 372 -13.42 -6.62 -4.75
C GLY A 372 -12.92 -7.49 -5.90
N ASN A 373 -12.69 -8.76 -5.60
CA ASN A 373 -12.26 -9.77 -6.56
C ASN A 373 -12.89 -11.11 -6.28
N PHE A 374 -14.10 -11.14 -5.79
CA PHE A 374 -14.75 -12.40 -5.44
C PHE A 374 -15.72 -12.86 -6.52
N PRO A 375 -15.70 -14.15 -6.86
CA PRO A 375 -16.80 -14.73 -7.56
C PRO A 375 -18.07 -14.62 -6.70
N PRO A 376 -19.26 -14.56 -7.32
CA PRO A 376 -20.51 -14.61 -6.58
C PRO A 376 -20.62 -15.91 -5.77
N GLY A 377 -20.96 -15.80 -4.46
CA GLY A 377 -21.18 -16.96 -3.60
C GLY A 377 -20.61 -16.85 -2.20
N ARG A 378 -20.91 -17.86 -1.35
CA ARG A 378 -20.44 -17.90 0.05
C ARG A 378 -18.93 -18.05 0.19
N ASP A 379 -18.26 -18.64 -0.81
CA ASP A 379 -16.81 -18.88 -0.82
C ASP A 379 -16.03 -17.72 -1.45
N ALA A 380 -16.61 -16.55 -1.43
CA ALA A 380 -16.07 -15.31 -1.98
C ALA A 380 -14.63 -14.95 -1.50
N TRP A 381 -14.13 -15.62 -0.48
CA TRP A 381 -12.78 -15.45 0.07
C TRP A 381 -11.69 -16.27 -0.64
N GLN A 382 -12.07 -17.12 -1.60
CA GLN A 382 -11.16 -18.09 -2.21
C GLN A 382 -10.82 -17.79 -3.68
N GLY A 383 -11.36 -16.72 -4.25
CA GLY A 383 -11.30 -16.56 -5.69
C GLY A 383 -10.34 -15.50 -6.18
N SER A 384 -9.59 -15.85 -7.20
CA SER A 384 -8.94 -14.95 -8.15
C SER A 384 -9.80 -14.84 -9.42
N ALA A 385 -11.06 -14.42 -9.27
CA ALA A 385 -11.94 -14.23 -10.42
C ALA A 385 -11.49 -13.02 -11.25
N ARG A 386 -11.33 -13.22 -12.54
CA ARG A 386 -11.05 -12.14 -13.48
C ARG A 386 -12.24 -11.19 -13.58
N TYR A 387 -11.97 -9.90 -13.72
CA TYR A 387 -12.98 -8.93 -14.09
C TYR A 387 -13.46 -9.18 -15.53
N GLU A 388 -14.75 -8.98 -15.80
CA GLU A 388 -15.35 -9.23 -17.13
C GLU A 388 -14.68 -8.42 -18.25
N ASN A 389 -14.32 -7.17 -17.96
CA ASN A 389 -13.69 -6.24 -18.90
C ASN A 389 -12.37 -5.67 -18.39
N PRO A 390 -11.32 -6.50 -18.26
CA PRO A 390 -10.03 -6.06 -17.72
C PRO A 390 -9.41 -4.92 -18.53
N GLN A 391 -9.72 -4.82 -19.82
CA GLN A 391 -9.18 -3.76 -20.69
C GLN A 391 -9.59 -2.35 -20.26
N MET A 392 -10.73 -2.17 -19.61
CA MET A 392 -11.13 -0.85 -19.07
C MET A 392 -10.25 -0.42 -17.88
N ILE A 393 -9.87 -1.39 -17.02
CA ILE A 393 -8.93 -1.16 -15.92
C ILE A 393 -7.54 -0.88 -16.50
N LYS A 394 -7.13 -1.65 -17.51
CA LYS A 394 -5.86 -1.45 -18.21
C LYS A 394 -5.78 -0.08 -18.88
N THR A 395 -6.88 0.40 -19.45
CA THR A 395 -6.96 1.74 -20.04
C THR A 395 -6.73 2.83 -18.99
N TYR A 396 -7.37 2.72 -17.82
CA TYR A 396 -7.11 3.60 -16.69
C TYR A 396 -5.63 3.58 -16.28
N SER A 397 -5.08 2.40 -16.06
CA SER A 397 -3.69 2.23 -15.63
C SER A 397 -2.70 2.82 -16.65
N ARG A 398 -2.87 2.53 -17.94
CA ARG A 398 -2.02 3.07 -19.01
C ARG A 398 -2.12 4.59 -19.13
N PHE A 399 -3.34 5.12 -18.97
CA PHE A 399 -3.56 6.56 -19.00
C PHE A 399 -2.80 7.28 -17.87
N PHE A 400 -2.91 6.79 -16.63
CA PHE A 400 -2.30 7.45 -15.47
C PHE A 400 -0.83 7.06 -15.19
N ALA A 401 -0.26 6.06 -15.86
CA ALA A 401 1.10 5.58 -15.63
C ALA A 401 2.16 6.71 -15.60
N ARG A 402 1.95 7.79 -16.39
CA ARG A 402 2.84 8.96 -16.45
C ARG A 402 2.11 10.28 -16.24
N ARG A 403 0.78 10.26 -15.99
CA ARG A 403 -0.04 11.48 -15.98
C ARG A 403 -0.50 11.91 -14.59
N PHE A 404 -0.33 11.10 -13.56
CA PHE A 404 -0.55 11.53 -12.18
C PHE A 404 0.74 12.09 -11.61
N ARG A 405 0.83 13.43 -11.50
CA ARG A 405 2.06 14.12 -11.10
C ARG A 405 1.99 14.61 -9.65
N ASN A 406 3.16 14.83 -9.06
CA ASN A 406 3.28 15.30 -7.68
C ASN A 406 2.53 16.62 -7.44
N GLU A 407 2.63 17.55 -8.40
CA GLU A 407 2.12 18.91 -8.30
C GLU A 407 0.63 19.01 -8.63
N MET A 408 0.03 17.99 -9.25
CA MET A 408 -1.37 18.04 -9.64
C MET A 408 -2.30 18.22 -8.44
N ARG A 409 -3.28 19.07 -8.62
CA ARG A 409 -4.36 19.32 -7.66
C ARG A 409 -5.70 19.27 -8.38
N PRO A 410 -6.77 18.82 -7.71
CA PRO A 410 -8.12 18.94 -8.29
C PRO A 410 -8.50 20.40 -8.45
N ALA A 411 -9.06 20.75 -9.61
CA ALA A 411 -9.65 22.05 -9.84
C ALA A 411 -10.90 22.29 -8.97
N ALA A 412 -11.33 23.55 -8.88
CA ALA A 412 -12.53 23.93 -8.12
C ALA A 412 -13.81 23.35 -8.75
N GLN A 413 -13.85 23.21 -10.06
CA GLN A 413 -15.02 22.74 -10.79
C GLN A 413 -14.74 21.48 -11.59
N GLY A 414 -15.71 20.57 -11.58
CA GLY A 414 -15.68 19.33 -12.37
C GLY A 414 -14.59 18.32 -11.99
N MET A 415 -14.45 17.30 -12.80
CA MET A 415 -13.40 16.30 -12.67
C MET A 415 -12.19 16.74 -13.50
N CYS A 416 -11.40 17.65 -12.94
CA CYS A 416 -10.17 18.16 -13.52
C CYS A 416 -9.04 18.11 -12.50
N LEU A 417 -7.89 17.55 -12.91
CA LEU A 417 -6.60 17.68 -12.23
C LEU A 417 -5.72 18.66 -12.99
N GLN A 418 -5.07 19.58 -12.30
CA GLN A 418 -4.17 20.55 -12.90
C GLN A 418 -2.91 20.76 -12.07
N VAL A 419 -1.80 21.05 -12.76
CA VAL A 419 -0.61 21.59 -12.13
C VAL A 419 -0.83 23.10 -11.94
N PRO A 420 -0.59 23.68 -10.74
CA PRO A 420 -0.82 25.11 -10.50
C PRO A 420 -0.11 26.05 -11.46
N ALA A 421 1.06 25.65 -11.97
CA ALA A 421 1.79 26.40 -13.00
C ALA A 421 1.13 26.39 -14.40
N GLY A 422 -0.04 25.76 -14.56
CA GLY A 422 -0.79 25.73 -15.82
C GLY A 422 -0.15 24.88 -16.93
N THR A 423 0.81 24.04 -16.62
CA THR A 423 1.56 23.26 -17.62
C THR A 423 0.92 21.94 -18.01
N HIS A 424 0.11 21.36 -17.10
CA HIS A 424 -0.52 20.05 -17.30
C HIS A 424 -1.92 20.02 -16.75
N TYR A 425 -2.83 19.38 -17.49
CA TYR A 425 -4.22 19.18 -17.12
C TYR A 425 -4.66 17.76 -17.47
N VAL A 426 -5.55 17.21 -16.66
CA VAL A 426 -6.32 16.01 -16.96
C VAL A 426 -7.79 16.31 -16.70
N PHE A 427 -8.63 16.10 -17.68
CA PHE A 427 -10.09 16.21 -17.59
C PHE A 427 -10.72 14.83 -17.74
N TYR A 428 -11.84 14.60 -17.08
CA TYR A 428 -12.64 13.39 -17.22
C TYR A 428 -14.12 13.74 -17.20
N ALA A 429 -14.88 13.13 -18.09
CA ALA A 429 -16.34 13.25 -18.10
C ALA A 429 -16.98 11.97 -18.61
N GLU A 430 -18.15 11.64 -18.05
CA GLU A 430 -18.91 10.42 -18.35
C GLU A 430 -20.08 10.73 -19.28
N ALA A 431 -20.43 9.74 -20.12
CA ALA A 431 -21.58 9.73 -21.00
C ALA A 431 -21.75 11.04 -21.81
N THR A 432 -20.65 11.57 -22.36
CA THR A 432 -20.63 12.89 -23.01
C THR A 432 -20.23 12.83 -24.48
N GLU A 433 -20.74 13.75 -25.27
CA GLU A 433 -20.27 14.10 -26.63
C GLU A 433 -19.50 15.43 -26.64
N THR A 434 -19.57 16.21 -25.57
CA THR A 434 -18.90 17.51 -25.49
C THR A 434 -18.25 17.69 -24.12
N MET A 435 -17.08 18.31 -24.09
CA MET A 435 -16.39 18.65 -22.85
C MET A 435 -15.87 20.08 -22.92
N THR A 436 -16.25 20.88 -21.94
CA THR A 436 -15.70 22.22 -21.78
C THR A 436 -14.38 22.15 -21.03
N LEU A 437 -13.31 22.58 -21.69
CA LEU A 437 -11.95 22.63 -21.12
C LEU A 437 -11.67 24.11 -20.78
N ASP A 438 -11.62 24.43 -19.50
CA ASP A 438 -11.18 25.75 -19.06
C ASP A 438 -9.65 25.74 -18.94
N LEU A 439 -9.01 26.34 -19.95
CA LEU A 439 -7.55 26.42 -20.07
C LEU A 439 -7.06 27.87 -19.94
N THR A 440 -7.87 28.79 -19.41
CA THR A 440 -7.53 30.21 -19.29
C THR A 440 -6.23 30.46 -18.49
N ALA A 441 -5.91 29.59 -17.53
CA ALA A 441 -4.67 29.62 -16.75
C ALA A 441 -3.53 28.77 -17.36
N MET A 442 -3.67 28.28 -18.59
CA MET A 442 -2.66 27.40 -19.20
C MET A 442 -1.39 28.17 -19.59
N ALA A 443 -0.24 27.63 -19.23
CA ALA A 443 1.05 28.18 -19.61
C ALA A 443 1.43 27.77 -21.04
N GLY A 444 1.25 28.71 -21.96
CA GLY A 444 1.64 28.54 -23.35
C GLY A 444 0.74 27.57 -24.14
N VAL A 445 1.26 27.04 -25.23
CA VAL A 445 0.56 26.11 -26.13
C VAL A 445 1.00 24.69 -25.83
N GLN A 446 0.06 23.82 -25.46
CA GLN A 446 0.33 22.46 -25.01
C GLN A 446 -0.27 21.40 -25.93
N PRO A 447 0.40 20.26 -26.16
CA PRO A 447 -0.18 19.13 -26.86
C PRO A 447 -1.31 18.51 -26.02
N ALA A 448 -2.29 17.90 -26.70
CA ALA A 448 -3.42 17.27 -26.04
C ALA A 448 -3.80 15.96 -26.72
N VAL A 449 -4.28 15.02 -25.92
CA VAL A 449 -4.82 13.73 -26.36
C VAL A 449 -6.11 13.43 -25.62
N ALA A 450 -7.04 12.75 -26.29
CA ALA A 450 -8.22 12.17 -25.66
C ALA A 450 -8.14 10.63 -25.67
N VAL A 451 -8.76 10.00 -24.69
CA VAL A 451 -8.88 8.54 -24.57
C VAL A 451 -10.32 8.19 -24.20
N ASP A 452 -10.92 7.26 -24.95
CA ASP A 452 -12.18 6.64 -24.58
C ASP A 452 -11.93 5.62 -23.46
N THR A 453 -12.49 5.86 -22.28
CA THR A 453 -12.21 5.05 -21.09
C THR A 453 -13.00 3.74 -21.04
N LEU A 454 -13.98 3.56 -21.94
CA LEU A 454 -14.76 2.33 -22.11
C LEU A 454 -14.14 1.34 -23.10
N ARG A 455 -13.03 1.72 -23.74
CA ARG A 455 -12.36 0.93 -24.79
C ARG A 455 -10.93 0.60 -24.42
N PRO A 456 -10.29 -0.35 -25.13
CA PRO A 456 -8.85 -0.56 -25.03
C PRO A 456 -8.10 0.75 -25.28
N TYR A 457 -7.03 0.96 -24.52
CA TYR A 457 -6.27 2.20 -24.53
C TYR A 457 -5.80 2.59 -25.93
N GLN A 458 -6.30 3.71 -26.39
CA GLN A 458 -5.89 4.36 -27.65
C GLN A 458 -5.96 5.87 -27.49
N GLU A 459 -4.90 6.58 -27.87
CA GLU A 459 -4.85 8.02 -27.85
C GLU A 459 -5.40 8.60 -29.16
N LEU A 460 -6.35 9.52 -29.03
CA LEU A 460 -6.85 10.39 -30.11
C LEU A 460 -6.12 11.74 -30.01
N PRO A 461 -5.23 12.09 -30.93
CA PRO A 461 -4.55 13.38 -30.90
C PRO A 461 -5.53 14.54 -31.11
N LEU A 462 -5.46 15.54 -30.21
CA LEU A 462 -6.25 16.77 -30.30
C LEU A 462 -5.44 17.96 -30.85
N GLY A 463 -4.20 17.72 -31.24
CA GLY A 463 -3.29 18.76 -31.66
C GLY A 463 -2.75 19.58 -30.48
N ARG A 464 -2.53 20.87 -30.70
CA ARG A 464 -2.01 21.82 -29.71
C ARG A 464 -3.12 22.79 -29.29
N LEU A 465 -3.35 22.89 -27.99
CA LEU A 465 -4.36 23.79 -27.42
C LEU A 465 -3.70 25.06 -26.87
N THR A 466 -4.46 26.15 -26.88
CA THR A 466 -4.05 27.48 -26.38
C THR A 466 -4.79 27.83 -25.09
N ALA A 467 -4.29 28.85 -24.38
CA ALA A 467 -4.83 29.35 -23.11
C ALA A 467 -6.19 30.04 -23.31
N ARG A 468 -7.25 29.25 -23.46
CA ARG A 468 -8.62 29.74 -23.61
C ARG A 468 -9.63 28.68 -23.18
N LYS A 469 -10.85 29.09 -22.90
CA LYS A 469 -11.94 28.14 -22.72
C LYS A 469 -12.27 27.49 -24.07
N THR A 470 -12.26 26.18 -24.15
CA THR A 470 -12.41 25.42 -25.39
C THR A 470 -13.50 24.36 -25.18
N ASN A 471 -14.43 24.26 -26.10
CA ASN A 471 -15.41 23.20 -26.16
C ASN A 471 -14.89 22.13 -27.12
N TRP A 472 -14.46 20.99 -26.57
CA TRP A 472 -14.11 19.85 -27.37
C TRP A 472 -15.34 19.00 -27.67
N ARG A 473 -15.47 18.55 -28.91
CA ARG A 473 -16.52 17.63 -29.33
C ARG A 473 -15.93 16.26 -29.60
N ALA A 474 -16.47 15.27 -28.91
CA ALA A 474 -16.09 13.88 -29.09
C ALA A 474 -16.64 13.33 -30.41
N PRO A 475 -16.00 12.33 -31.02
CA PRO A 475 -16.50 11.69 -32.24
C PRO A 475 -17.82 10.92 -32.04
N TYR A 476 -18.11 10.54 -30.82
CA TYR A 476 -19.34 9.87 -30.36
C TYR A 476 -19.50 9.98 -28.84
N ARG A 477 -20.68 9.66 -28.34
CA ARG A 477 -20.97 9.66 -26.91
C ARG A 477 -20.26 8.51 -26.19
N SER A 478 -19.43 8.83 -25.19
CA SER A 478 -18.70 7.87 -24.36
C SER A 478 -18.22 8.52 -23.07
N ASP A 479 -17.41 7.80 -22.29
CA ASP A 479 -16.67 8.36 -21.16
C ASP A 479 -15.27 8.73 -21.64
N TRP A 480 -14.93 10.01 -21.53
CA TRP A 480 -13.71 10.55 -22.11
C TRP A 480 -12.76 11.10 -21.05
N ALA A 481 -11.48 10.79 -21.21
CA ALA A 481 -10.39 11.46 -20.50
C ALA A 481 -9.52 12.25 -21.48
N ILE A 482 -9.19 13.49 -21.13
CA ILE A 482 -8.33 14.36 -21.94
C ILE A 482 -7.11 14.73 -21.10
N ALA A 483 -5.91 14.50 -21.65
CA ALA A 483 -4.64 14.92 -21.05
C ALA A 483 -4.02 16.02 -21.90
N ILE A 484 -3.55 17.10 -21.25
CA ILE A 484 -2.95 18.27 -21.88
C ILE A 484 -1.60 18.55 -21.21
N GLY A 485 -0.56 18.67 -21.99
CA GLY A 485 0.82 18.86 -21.54
C GLY A 485 1.76 17.78 -22.03
N VAL A 486 3.07 17.95 -21.78
CA VAL A 486 4.10 16.96 -22.11
C VAL A 486 4.35 16.07 -20.90
N PHE A 487 3.83 14.85 -20.93
CA PHE A 487 4.03 13.85 -19.89
C PHE A 487 5.21 12.95 -20.29
N LYS A 488 6.28 13.02 -19.51
CA LYS A 488 7.51 12.24 -19.70
C LYS A 488 7.56 11.04 -18.76
#